data_7f4ef3de3fcdec845b08df4ebde88f30
#
_entry.id   7f4ef3de3fcdec845b08df4ebde88f30
#
_cell.length_a   1.000
_cell.length_b   1.000
_cell.length_c   1.000
_cell.angle_alpha   90.00
_cell.angle_beta   90.00
_cell.angle_gamma   90.00
#
_symmetry.space_group_name_H-M   'P 1'
#
loop_
_entity.id
_entity.type
_entity.pdbx_description
1 polymer ?
#
loop_
_entity_poly.entity_id
_entity_poly.type
_entity_poly.pdbx_seq_one_letter_code
_entity_poly.pdbx_strand_id
1 'polypeptide(L)'
;MRRPVQESDPDRVFQIADREMVDSFGYRFDTATRSIVISGDTAPTQSLLDHSRGCNVLIHEAYSMASYHKVSPQSQQFRRTHHTSSVELAEIANTIQPDLLIIYHRSNAGARMTQPESEDVLLEEIRQSYPGRVVASHDLDVF
;
A
#
# COMPACT_ATOMS: atom_id res chain seq x y z
N MET A 1 1.10 -23.87 -19.32
CA MET A 1 2.30 -24.35 -18.60
C MET A 1 3.10 -23.10 -18.23
N ARG A 2 2.99 -22.61 -16.98
CA ARG A 2 3.68 -21.39 -16.52
C ARG A 2 5.13 -21.77 -16.18
N ARG A 3 6.12 -21.05 -16.72
CA ARG A 3 7.52 -21.21 -16.33
C ARG A 3 7.65 -20.86 -14.85
N PRO A 4 8.40 -21.64 -14.06
CA PRO A 4 8.75 -21.21 -12.70
C PRO A 4 9.59 -19.93 -12.83
N VAL A 5 9.24 -18.93 -12.03
CA VAL A 5 10.01 -17.69 -11.90
C VAL A 5 11.39 -18.10 -11.37
N GLN A 6 12.44 -17.89 -12.17
CA GLN A 6 13.81 -18.08 -11.70
C GLN A 6 14.15 -17.00 -10.70
N GLU A 7 14.80 -17.35 -9.60
CA GLU A 7 15.24 -16.45 -8.51
C GLU A 7 16.17 -15.32 -8.95
N SER A 8 16.51 -15.23 -10.23
CA SER A 8 17.47 -14.28 -10.80
C SER A 8 16.83 -13.17 -11.64
N ASP A 9 15.51 -13.06 -11.70
CA ASP A 9 14.85 -11.98 -12.44
C ASP A 9 14.77 -10.73 -11.55
N PRO A 10 15.51 -9.64 -11.87
CA PRO A 10 15.61 -8.46 -11.00
C PRO A 10 14.30 -7.68 -10.86
N ASP A 11 13.39 -7.87 -11.83
CA ASP A 11 12.12 -7.14 -11.87
C ASP A 11 10.96 -8.13 -11.89
N ARG A 12 10.19 -8.16 -10.80
CA ARG A 12 9.04 -9.06 -10.68
C ARG A 12 7.75 -8.28 -10.73
N VAL A 13 6.90 -8.65 -11.67
CA VAL A 13 5.50 -8.26 -11.69
C VAL A 13 4.71 -9.40 -11.05
N PHE A 14 3.96 -9.12 -10.01
CA PHE A 14 3.12 -10.11 -9.36
C PHE A 14 1.66 -9.68 -9.38
N GLN A 15 0.78 -10.66 -9.59
CA GLN A 15 -0.65 -10.42 -9.56
C GLN A 15 -1.11 -10.35 -8.10
N ILE A 16 -1.77 -9.27 -7.77
CA ILE A 16 -2.52 -9.14 -6.54
C ILE A 16 -3.87 -9.80 -6.78
N ALA A 17 -4.12 -10.92 -6.12
CA ALA A 17 -5.41 -11.58 -6.24
C ALA A 17 -6.44 -10.80 -5.43
N ASP A 18 -7.10 -9.83 -6.05
CA ASP A 18 -8.33 -9.27 -5.53
C ASP A 18 -9.52 -10.06 -6.10
N ARG A 19 -10.49 -10.36 -5.24
CA ARG A 19 -11.65 -11.22 -5.58
C ARG A 19 -12.62 -10.54 -6.55
N GLU A 20 -12.55 -9.22 -6.72
CA GLU A 20 -13.52 -8.42 -7.47
C GLU A 20 -12.89 -7.52 -8.55
N MET A 21 -11.59 -7.26 -8.49
CA MET A 21 -10.87 -6.49 -9.51
C MET A 21 -10.15 -7.42 -10.47
N VAL A 22 -10.49 -7.30 -11.72
CA VAL A 22 -9.80 -8.00 -12.80
C VAL A 22 -8.42 -7.33 -12.98
N ASP A 23 -7.34 -8.08 -12.69
CA ASP A 23 -5.97 -7.72 -13.01
C ASP A 23 -5.37 -6.51 -12.24
N SER A 24 -5.36 -6.58 -10.90
CA SER A 24 -4.51 -5.69 -10.09
C SER A 24 -3.09 -6.27 -9.97
N PHE A 25 -2.06 -5.43 -10.16
CA PHE A 25 -0.66 -5.84 -10.15
C PHE A 25 0.16 -5.03 -9.17
N GLY A 26 1.02 -5.71 -8.41
CA GLY A 26 2.14 -5.12 -7.70
C GLY A 26 3.45 -5.32 -8.46
N TYR A 27 4.43 -4.53 -8.14
CA TYR A 27 5.75 -4.55 -8.78
C TYR A 27 6.83 -4.68 -7.72
N ARG A 28 7.79 -5.58 -7.95
CA ARG A 28 9.00 -5.68 -7.14
C ARG A 28 10.22 -5.48 -8.02
N PHE A 29 11.10 -4.58 -7.57
CA PHE A 29 12.37 -4.27 -8.20
C PHE A 29 13.50 -4.66 -7.25
N ASP A 30 14.33 -5.59 -7.66
CA ASP A 30 15.49 -6.03 -6.90
C ASP A 30 16.77 -5.55 -7.61
N THR A 31 17.60 -4.81 -6.88
CA THR A 31 18.94 -4.39 -7.31
C THR A 31 20.01 -5.11 -6.48
N ALA A 32 21.28 -4.91 -6.79
CA ALA A 32 22.37 -5.49 -6.00
C ALA A 32 22.38 -5.05 -4.52
N THR A 33 21.75 -3.93 -4.18
CA THR A 33 21.82 -3.32 -2.85
C THR A 33 20.48 -2.99 -2.22
N ARG A 34 19.38 -3.00 -3.00
CA ARG A 34 18.05 -2.60 -2.52
C ARG A 34 16.96 -3.36 -3.24
N SER A 35 15.87 -3.60 -2.52
CA SER A 35 14.62 -4.03 -3.12
C SER A 35 13.48 -3.08 -2.77
N ILE A 36 12.68 -2.76 -3.80
CA ILE A 36 11.55 -1.83 -3.73
C ILE A 36 10.30 -2.58 -4.17
N VAL A 37 9.22 -2.43 -3.41
CA VAL A 37 7.91 -2.96 -3.78
C VAL A 37 6.92 -1.82 -3.91
N ILE A 38 6.11 -1.87 -4.97
CA ILE A 38 4.98 -0.96 -5.21
C ILE A 38 3.72 -1.80 -5.21
N SER A 39 2.77 -1.49 -4.33
CA SER A 39 1.57 -2.31 -4.14
C SER A 39 0.59 -2.27 -5.31
N GLY A 40 0.51 -1.16 -6.05
CA GLY A 40 -0.72 -0.85 -6.80
C GLY A 40 -1.89 -0.57 -5.84
N ASP A 41 -3.09 -0.37 -6.39
CA ASP A 41 -4.31 -0.23 -5.59
C ASP A 41 -4.78 -1.62 -5.16
N THR A 42 -4.91 -1.85 -3.86
CA THR A 42 -5.22 -3.18 -3.34
C THR A 42 -5.77 -3.15 -1.92
N ALA A 43 -6.71 -4.06 -1.65
CA ALA A 43 -6.96 -4.52 -0.29
C ALA A 43 -5.78 -5.42 0.18
N PRO A 44 -5.63 -5.68 1.49
CA PRO A 44 -4.61 -6.59 2.00
C PRO A 44 -4.72 -7.98 1.38
N THR A 45 -3.61 -8.49 0.81
CA THR A 45 -3.56 -9.83 0.22
C THR A 45 -2.33 -10.61 0.66
N GLN A 46 -2.44 -11.94 0.68
CA GLN A 46 -1.28 -12.79 0.95
C GLN A 46 -0.22 -12.66 -0.13
N SER A 47 -0.62 -12.46 -1.38
CA SER A 47 0.31 -12.24 -2.51
C SER A 47 1.20 -11.02 -2.27
N LEU A 48 0.62 -9.90 -1.82
CA LEU A 48 1.40 -8.71 -1.47
C LEU A 48 2.41 -9.00 -0.36
N LEU A 49 1.99 -9.63 0.73
CA LEU A 49 2.88 -9.98 1.85
C LEU A 49 4.05 -10.85 1.38
N ASP A 50 3.77 -11.88 0.60
CA ASP A 50 4.79 -12.84 0.15
C ASP A 50 5.82 -12.18 -0.79
N HIS A 51 5.38 -11.30 -1.70
CA HIS A 51 6.27 -10.59 -2.61
C HIS A 51 7.00 -9.42 -1.95
N SER A 52 6.50 -8.91 -0.82
CA SER A 52 7.12 -7.78 -0.10
C SER A 52 8.12 -8.21 0.96
N ARG A 53 8.25 -9.50 1.26
CA ARG A 53 9.21 -9.98 2.28
C ARG A 53 10.63 -9.49 2.00
N GLY A 54 11.24 -8.87 3.04
CA GLY A 54 12.62 -8.39 2.98
C GLY A 54 12.86 -7.24 2.01
N CYS A 55 11.82 -6.51 1.56
CA CYS A 55 12.03 -5.29 0.80
C CYS A 55 12.57 -4.17 1.70
N ASN A 56 13.44 -3.32 1.13
CA ASN A 56 13.93 -2.14 1.84
C ASN A 56 12.91 -1.00 1.79
N VAL A 57 12.22 -0.85 0.67
CA VAL A 57 11.22 0.21 0.49
C VAL A 57 9.90 -0.43 0.08
N LEU A 58 8.85 -0.13 0.84
CA LEU A 58 7.48 -0.44 0.49
C LEU A 58 6.75 0.85 0.12
N ILE A 59 6.28 0.95 -1.12
CA ILE A 59 5.43 2.03 -1.61
C ILE A 59 4.01 1.48 -1.68
N HIS A 60 3.10 2.03 -0.86
CA HIS A 60 1.77 1.47 -0.70
C HIS A 60 0.69 2.55 -0.66
N GLU A 61 -0.48 2.24 -1.21
CA GLU A 61 -1.66 3.07 -1.10
C GLU A 61 -2.29 2.98 0.29
N ALA A 62 -3.02 4.01 0.72
CA ALA A 62 -3.84 3.91 1.93
C ALA A 62 -4.96 4.94 2.00
N TYR A 63 -6.00 4.60 2.76
CA TYR A 63 -6.99 5.56 3.25
C TYR A 63 -6.97 5.65 4.78
N SER A 64 -7.29 6.84 5.32
CA SER A 64 -7.40 7.01 6.78
C SER A 64 -8.74 6.49 7.29
N MET A 65 -8.76 5.96 8.51
CA MET A 65 -9.99 5.58 9.20
C MET A 65 -10.88 6.79 9.49
N ALA A 66 -10.28 7.95 9.76
CA ALA A 66 -11.03 9.19 9.96
C ALA A 66 -11.80 9.59 8.69
N SER A 67 -11.23 9.40 7.49
CA SER A 67 -11.95 9.62 6.22
C SER A 67 -12.98 8.53 5.94
N TYR A 68 -12.67 7.29 6.30
CA TYR A 68 -13.58 6.15 6.12
C TYR A 68 -14.92 6.37 6.83
N HIS A 69 -14.90 6.87 8.06
CA HIS A 69 -16.12 7.11 8.84
C HIS A 69 -16.99 8.27 8.32
N LYS A 70 -16.47 9.11 7.42
CA LYS A 70 -17.17 10.27 6.85
C LYS A 70 -17.90 9.97 5.53
N VAL A 71 -17.70 8.79 4.95
CA VAL A 71 -18.29 8.44 3.66
C VAL A 71 -19.52 7.53 3.82
N SER A 72 -20.30 7.39 2.73
CA SER A 72 -21.50 6.55 2.71
C SER A 72 -21.16 5.07 2.96
N PRO A 73 -22.11 4.24 3.46
CA PRO A 73 -21.91 2.82 3.63
C PRO A 73 -21.45 2.10 2.36
N GLN A 74 -21.94 2.52 1.19
CA GLN A 74 -21.52 1.98 -0.10
C GLN A 74 -20.05 2.29 -0.38
N SER A 75 -19.61 3.53 -0.12
CA SER A 75 -18.20 3.92 -0.27
C SER A 75 -17.30 3.23 0.75
N GLN A 76 -17.79 3.01 1.97
CA GLN A 76 -17.07 2.22 2.98
C GLN A 76 -16.87 0.77 2.51
N GLN A 77 -17.91 0.15 1.95
CA GLN A 77 -17.82 -1.21 1.41
C GLN A 77 -16.80 -1.26 0.26
N PHE A 78 -16.86 -0.33 -0.69
CA PHE A 78 -15.91 -0.23 -1.80
C PHE A 78 -14.46 -0.14 -1.30
N ARG A 79 -14.19 0.76 -0.33
CA ARG A 79 -12.84 0.91 0.23
C ARG A 79 -12.31 -0.37 0.86
N ARG A 80 -13.13 -1.06 1.67
CA ARG A 80 -12.73 -2.33 2.30
C ARG A 80 -12.42 -3.44 1.33
N THR A 81 -13.03 -3.43 0.16
CA THR A 81 -12.85 -4.48 -0.84
C THR A 81 -11.73 -4.19 -1.84
N HIS A 82 -11.34 -2.91 -2.01
CA HIS A 82 -10.43 -2.51 -3.07
C HIS A 82 -9.18 -1.75 -2.58
N HIS A 83 -9.19 -1.26 -1.34
CA HIS A 83 -8.13 -0.44 -0.80
C HIS A 83 -7.72 -0.89 0.60
N THR A 84 -6.55 -0.41 1.04
CA THR A 84 -5.98 -0.73 2.35
C THR A 84 -6.19 0.44 3.31
N SER A 85 -6.69 0.17 4.51
CA SER A 85 -6.81 1.18 5.56
C SER A 85 -5.46 1.46 6.23
N SER A 86 -5.35 2.62 6.91
CA SER A 86 -4.19 2.99 7.73
C SER A 86 -3.83 1.92 8.76
N VAL A 87 -4.83 1.29 9.38
CA VAL A 87 -4.64 0.23 10.38
C VAL A 87 -4.07 -1.03 9.73
N GLU A 88 -4.68 -1.49 8.65
CA GLU A 88 -4.20 -2.66 7.89
C GLU A 88 -2.81 -2.43 7.31
N LEU A 89 -2.51 -1.21 6.83
CA LEU A 89 -1.17 -0.88 6.34
C LEU A 89 -0.13 -0.93 7.47
N ALA A 90 -0.47 -0.48 8.68
CA ALA A 90 0.43 -0.63 9.83
C ALA A 90 0.71 -2.11 10.16
N GLU A 91 -0.29 -3.00 10.07
CA GLU A 91 -0.12 -4.45 10.26
C GLU A 91 0.76 -5.07 9.17
N ILE A 92 0.54 -4.70 7.90
CA ILE A 92 1.38 -5.10 6.76
C ILE A 92 2.83 -4.67 7.00
N ALA A 93 3.05 -3.40 7.35
CA ALA A 93 4.38 -2.85 7.58
C ALA A 93 5.08 -3.50 8.79
N ASN A 94 4.36 -3.83 9.86
CA ASN A 94 4.90 -4.60 10.99
C ASN A 94 5.31 -6.03 10.59
N THR A 95 4.61 -6.63 9.65
CA THR A 95 4.94 -7.98 9.16
C THR A 95 6.16 -7.96 8.23
N ILE A 96 6.25 -6.96 7.35
CA ILE A 96 7.29 -6.85 6.32
C ILE A 96 8.56 -6.20 6.89
N GLN A 97 8.41 -5.21 7.79
CA GLN A 97 9.48 -4.40 8.38
C GLN A 97 10.39 -3.73 7.34
N PRO A 98 9.86 -2.95 6.41
CA PRO A 98 10.68 -2.22 5.45
C PRO A 98 11.50 -1.13 6.16
N ASP A 99 12.67 -0.79 5.60
CA ASP A 99 13.48 0.34 6.09
C ASP A 99 12.73 1.68 5.92
N LEU A 100 11.87 1.75 4.89
CA LEU A 100 11.05 2.91 4.60
C LEU A 100 9.69 2.49 4.02
N LEU A 101 8.61 2.95 4.64
CA LEU A 101 7.25 2.91 4.11
C LEU A 101 6.92 4.26 3.47
N ILE A 102 6.58 4.26 2.19
CA ILE A 102 6.13 5.45 1.45
C ILE A 102 4.66 5.27 1.11
N ILE A 103 3.83 6.24 1.49
CA ILE A 103 2.41 6.25 1.15
C ILE A 103 2.22 7.11 -0.10
N TYR A 104 1.61 6.50 -1.12
CA TYR A 104 1.17 7.17 -2.33
C TYR A 104 -0.33 6.91 -2.53
N HIS A 105 -0.92 7.38 -3.62
CA HIS A 105 -2.33 7.15 -3.96
C HIS A 105 -3.24 7.20 -2.71
N ARG A 106 -3.20 8.33 -2.01
CA ARG A 106 -4.06 8.55 -0.84
C ARG A 106 -5.51 8.69 -1.30
N SER A 107 -6.31 7.68 -1.02
CA SER A 107 -7.73 7.66 -1.38
C SER A 107 -8.50 8.70 -0.56
N ASN A 108 -8.39 9.95 -0.97
CA ASN A 108 -9.27 11.01 -0.50
C ASN A 108 -10.63 10.80 -1.14
N ALA A 109 -11.61 10.42 -0.34
CA ALA A 109 -12.93 10.09 -0.80
C ALA A 109 -13.56 11.21 -1.62
N GLY A 110 -13.77 10.91 -2.87
CA GLY A 110 -14.75 11.53 -3.75
C GLY A 110 -14.68 13.05 -3.87
N ALA A 111 -14.82 13.57 -5.07
CA ALA A 111 -14.79 14.98 -5.47
C ALA A 111 -15.80 15.93 -4.74
N ARG A 112 -16.32 15.53 -3.59
CA ARG A 112 -17.26 16.31 -2.75
C ARG A 112 -16.78 16.58 -1.33
N MET A 113 -15.59 16.18 -0.94
CA MET A 113 -15.06 16.60 0.37
C MET A 113 -14.54 18.04 0.24
N THR A 114 -15.22 18.95 0.90
CA THR A 114 -14.89 20.38 0.95
C THR A 114 -13.57 20.67 1.66
N GLN A 115 -12.96 19.67 2.28
CA GLN A 115 -11.61 19.72 2.84
C GLN A 115 -10.94 18.34 2.68
N PRO A 116 -9.83 18.24 1.95
CA PRO A 116 -9.00 17.04 1.98
C PRO A 116 -8.54 16.81 3.43
N GLU A 117 -8.64 15.58 3.89
CA GLU A 117 -8.09 15.22 5.18
C GLU A 117 -6.59 15.45 5.17
N SER A 118 -6.08 16.02 6.27
CA SER A 118 -4.66 16.26 6.41
C SER A 118 -3.91 14.93 6.33
N GLU A 119 -2.82 14.91 5.58
CA GLU A 119 -1.91 13.77 5.52
C GLU A 119 -1.38 13.39 6.91
N ASP A 120 -1.28 14.37 7.81
CA ASP A 120 -0.87 14.16 9.19
C ASP A 120 -1.80 13.18 9.94
N VAL A 121 -3.11 13.20 9.65
CA VAL A 121 -4.06 12.26 10.25
C VAL A 121 -3.76 10.83 9.81
N LEU A 122 -3.53 10.61 8.52
CA LEU A 122 -3.18 9.29 7.99
C LEU A 122 -1.86 8.78 8.58
N LEU A 123 -0.84 9.63 8.61
CA LEU A 123 0.46 9.29 9.18
C LEU A 123 0.38 9.00 10.68
N GLU A 124 -0.42 9.77 11.43
CA GLU A 124 -0.62 9.57 12.86
C GLU A 124 -1.32 8.23 13.14
N GLU A 125 -2.38 7.89 12.40
CA GLU A 125 -3.06 6.60 12.52
C GLU A 125 -2.10 5.43 12.32
N ILE A 126 -1.22 5.49 11.31
CA ILE A 126 -0.24 4.43 11.06
C ILE A 126 0.79 4.36 12.19
N ARG A 127 1.31 5.50 12.64
CA ARG A 127 2.31 5.58 13.72
C ARG A 127 1.82 5.08 15.07
N GLN A 128 0.51 5.05 15.30
CA GLN A 128 -0.05 4.46 16.53
C GLN A 128 0.30 2.98 16.69
N SER A 129 0.48 2.26 15.59
CA SER A 129 0.73 0.81 15.61
C SER A 129 1.99 0.38 14.88
N TYR A 130 2.61 1.24 14.06
CA TYR A 130 3.84 0.98 13.33
C TYR A 130 4.94 1.95 13.75
N PRO A 131 5.99 1.48 14.46
CA PRO A 131 7.07 2.34 14.95
C PRO A 131 8.16 2.63 13.89
N GLY A 132 8.06 2.02 12.70
CA GLY A 132 9.03 2.20 11.62
C GLY A 132 8.94 3.56 10.93
N ARG A 133 9.86 3.80 10.01
CA ARG A 133 9.89 5.04 9.24
C ARG A 133 8.78 5.05 8.19
N VAL A 134 7.86 6.02 8.31
CA VAL A 134 6.74 6.22 7.37
C VAL A 134 6.69 7.67 6.92
N VAL A 135 6.48 7.87 5.61
CA VAL A 135 6.32 9.18 4.97
C VAL A 135 5.17 9.13 3.96
N ALA A 136 4.51 10.26 3.74
CA ALA A 136 3.61 10.44 2.62
C ALA A 136 4.37 11.11 1.48
N SER A 137 4.16 10.64 0.25
CA SER A 137 4.84 11.19 -0.92
C SER A 137 4.03 12.30 -1.60
N HIS A 138 4.76 13.24 -2.19
CA HIS A 138 4.25 14.25 -3.10
C HIS A 138 5.00 14.13 -4.43
N ASP A 139 4.44 14.77 -5.46
CA ASP A 139 5.08 14.81 -6.77
C ASP A 139 6.48 15.42 -6.65
N LEU A 140 7.46 14.76 -7.27
CA LEU A 140 8.88 15.15 -7.30
C LEU A 140 9.66 14.99 -5.98
N ASP A 141 9.08 14.37 -4.95
CA ASP A 141 9.84 14.02 -3.76
C ASP A 141 10.96 13.02 -4.09
N VAL A 142 12.08 13.15 -3.38
CA VAL A 142 13.26 12.27 -3.47
C VAL A 142 13.55 11.71 -2.07
N PHE A 143 13.68 10.38 -1.94
CA PHE A 143 13.84 9.66 -0.68
C PHE A 143 15.18 8.91 -0.60
#